data_7e79080ad38018c42f4ff5323c452706
#
_entry.id   7e79080ad38018c42f4ff5323c452706
#
_cell.length_a   1.000
_cell.length_b   1.000
_cell.length_c   1.000
_cell.angle_alpha   90.00
_cell.angle_beta   90.00
_cell.angle_gamma   90.00
#
_symmetry.space_group_name_H-M   'P 1'
#
loop_
_entity.id
_entity.type
_entity.pdbx_description
1 polymer ?
#
loop_
_entity_poly.entity_id
_entity_poly.type
_entity_poly.pdbx_seq_one_letter_code
_entity_poly.pdbx_strand_id
1 'polypeptide(L)'
;MIVKKVEPLNVDNTIGRAISKMQELKIDGLPVFSDKYEGMVYLKGLVVRELDINTKLNHFIKDIPKFSEENFKEYNTLPYFEDDNFIGIIRLSDYLPSLDVDFDLYQVTAEPVIINQNETLGLARNLLNKEEIVLVKEEGSIVGYIDLFSLAKHIVPNRDRILSSDKLPKKDMNIRDFTESFVSVEEGITREELFELLRNKGFVVFNNKIITPKTIFRTVGVVEEAIKADFVGFDLAEGIYTDVIYNDLNKFADKVTKLVKPIEIKYHLRKLRKTGKPLYEIDGRIVAGGKVLEAKITGYGLMDLVQDLIDKLERQVMKLKK
;
A
#
# COMPACT_ATOMS: atom_id res chain seq x y z
N MET A 1 -11.97 -13.24 8.73
CA MET A 1 -11.86 -12.58 7.40
C MET A 1 -13.20 -12.61 6.70
N ILE A 2 -13.69 -11.49 6.18
CA ILE A 2 -14.99 -11.39 5.47
C ILE A 2 -14.73 -11.18 3.98
N VAL A 3 -15.25 -12.09 3.15
CA VAL A 3 -15.22 -11.97 1.69
C VAL A 3 -16.53 -11.33 1.22
N LYS A 4 -16.45 -10.17 0.58
CA LYS A 4 -17.60 -9.48 0.00
C LYS A 4 -17.84 -9.99 -1.41
N LYS A 5 -18.98 -10.63 -1.64
CA LYS A 5 -19.39 -11.02 -3.00
C LYS A 5 -19.71 -9.77 -3.81
N VAL A 6 -19.10 -9.62 -4.96
CA VAL A 6 -19.33 -8.53 -5.89
C VAL A 6 -19.43 -9.09 -7.31
N GLU A 7 -20.29 -8.50 -8.10
CA GLU A 7 -20.32 -8.79 -9.53
C GLU A 7 -19.16 -8.06 -10.21
N PRO A 8 -18.27 -8.76 -10.95
CA PRO A 8 -17.17 -8.13 -11.66
C PRO A 8 -17.64 -7.10 -12.70
N LEU A 9 -16.72 -6.22 -13.08
CA LEU A 9 -16.88 -5.37 -14.26
C LEU A 9 -16.40 -6.13 -15.50
N ASN A 10 -16.96 -5.77 -16.66
CA ASN A 10 -16.43 -6.19 -17.95
C ASN A 10 -15.44 -5.14 -18.47
N VAL A 11 -14.44 -5.56 -19.27
CA VAL A 11 -13.47 -4.65 -19.92
C VAL A 11 -14.11 -3.56 -20.76
N ASP A 12 -15.29 -3.83 -21.30
CA ASP A 12 -16.08 -2.87 -22.10
C ASP A 12 -16.93 -1.89 -21.27
N ASN A 13 -16.97 -2.07 -19.95
CA ASN A 13 -17.68 -1.11 -19.10
C ASN A 13 -16.97 0.24 -19.11
N THR A 14 -17.72 1.30 -18.85
CA THR A 14 -17.22 2.67 -18.81
C THR A 14 -16.74 3.07 -17.42
N ILE A 15 -15.92 4.11 -17.34
CA ILE A 15 -15.48 4.75 -16.09
C ILE A 15 -16.70 5.11 -15.23
N GLY A 16 -17.73 5.73 -15.81
CA GLY A 16 -18.95 6.12 -15.09
C GLY A 16 -19.66 4.94 -14.44
N ARG A 17 -19.77 3.79 -15.15
CA ARG A 17 -20.34 2.56 -14.57
C ARG A 17 -19.50 2.02 -13.41
N ALA A 18 -18.18 2.04 -13.55
CA ALA A 18 -17.28 1.60 -12.48
C ALA A 18 -17.41 2.47 -11.23
N ILE A 19 -17.35 3.79 -11.38
CA ILE A 19 -17.52 4.75 -10.28
C ILE A 19 -18.88 4.55 -9.59
N SER A 20 -19.99 4.48 -10.33
CA SER A 20 -21.33 4.26 -9.78
C SER A 20 -21.39 2.98 -8.93
N LYS A 21 -20.83 1.87 -9.45
CA LYS A 21 -20.84 0.58 -8.75
C LYS A 21 -19.97 0.61 -7.50
N MET A 22 -18.80 1.29 -7.54
CA MET A 22 -17.94 1.47 -6.36
C MET A 22 -18.62 2.31 -5.28
N GLN A 23 -19.34 3.38 -5.67
CA GLN A 23 -20.11 4.21 -4.74
C GLN A 23 -21.26 3.44 -4.08
N GLU A 24 -22.05 2.70 -4.87
CA GLU A 24 -23.16 1.87 -4.38
C GLU A 24 -22.65 0.83 -3.35
N LEU A 25 -21.56 0.16 -3.67
CA LEU A 25 -21.01 -0.90 -2.85
C LEU A 25 -20.09 -0.39 -1.72
N LYS A 26 -19.74 0.90 -1.71
CA LYS A 26 -18.75 1.54 -0.81
C LYS A 26 -17.42 0.78 -0.79
N ILE A 27 -16.86 0.57 -1.98
CA ILE A 27 -15.57 -0.08 -2.22
C ILE A 27 -14.73 0.74 -3.18
N ASP A 28 -13.43 0.78 -2.97
CA ASP A 28 -12.49 1.56 -3.75
C ASP A 28 -11.86 0.82 -4.93
N GLY A 29 -12.18 -0.47 -5.09
CA GLY A 29 -11.67 -1.31 -6.17
C GLY A 29 -12.65 -2.40 -6.59
N LEU A 30 -12.70 -2.69 -7.90
CA LEU A 30 -13.52 -3.75 -8.50
C LEU A 30 -12.68 -4.60 -9.45
N PRO A 31 -12.90 -5.92 -9.45
CA PRO A 31 -12.29 -6.82 -10.43
C PRO A 31 -12.90 -6.62 -11.82
N VAL A 32 -12.05 -6.80 -12.82
CA VAL A 32 -12.42 -6.70 -14.22
C VAL A 32 -12.17 -8.03 -14.92
N PHE A 33 -13.15 -8.48 -15.67
CA PHE A 33 -13.11 -9.71 -16.42
C PHE A 33 -13.42 -9.46 -17.90
N SER A 34 -12.79 -10.26 -18.75
CA SER A 34 -13.26 -10.60 -20.09
C SER A 34 -13.76 -12.05 -20.04
N ASP A 35 -13.11 -12.94 -20.76
CA ASP A 35 -13.27 -14.41 -20.59
C ASP A 35 -12.52 -14.94 -19.35
N LYS A 36 -11.58 -14.17 -18.85
CA LYS A 36 -10.77 -14.45 -17.67
C LYS A 36 -10.61 -13.20 -16.81
N TYR A 37 -10.00 -13.36 -15.64
CA TYR A 37 -9.60 -12.23 -14.80
C TYR A 37 -8.50 -11.39 -15.49
N GLU A 38 -8.77 -10.11 -15.67
CA GLU A 38 -7.87 -9.16 -16.33
C GLU A 38 -7.14 -8.26 -15.32
N GLY A 39 -7.62 -8.17 -14.08
CA GLY A 39 -7.05 -7.33 -13.05
C GLY A 39 -8.09 -6.55 -12.26
N MET A 40 -7.66 -5.46 -11.60
CA MET A 40 -8.51 -4.58 -10.81
C MET A 40 -8.53 -3.17 -11.38
N VAL A 41 -9.65 -2.48 -11.22
CA VAL A 41 -9.75 -1.04 -11.39
C VAL A 41 -10.03 -0.39 -10.05
N TYR A 42 -9.36 0.74 -9.78
CA TYR A 42 -9.47 1.45 -8.50
C TYR A 42 -10.03 2.85 -8.67
N LEU A 43 -10.88 3.25 -7.73
CA LEU A 43 -11.54 4.56 -7.70
C LEU A 43 -10.53 5.70 -7.85
N LYS A 44 -9.38 5.60 -7.17
CA LYS A 44 -8.29 6.58 -7.25
C LYS A 44 -7.86 6.87 -8.69
N GLY A 45 -7.67 5.85 -9.50
CA GLY A 45 -7.27 5.99 -10.91
C GLY A 45 -8.32 6.69 -11.78
N LEU A 46 -9.59 6.67 -11.34
CA LEU A 46 -10.74 7.17 -12.10
C LEU A 46 -11.15 8.60 -11.72
N VAL A 47 -10.92 9.03 -10.46
CA VAL A 47 -11.47 10.30 -9.95
C VAL A 47 -10.46 11.40 -9.76
N VAL A 48 -9.15 11.07 -9.58
CA VAL A 48 -8.11 12.10 -9.40
C VAL A 48 -7.74 12.82 -10.69
N ARG A 49 -8.14 12.28 -11.85
CA ARG A 49 -7.91 12.85 -13.18
C ARG A 49 -9.23 13.34 -13.78
N GLU A 50 -9.14 14.32 -14.66
CA GLU A 50 -10.30 14.75 -15.47
C GLU A 50 -10.46 13.78 -16.65
N LEU A 51 -11.32 12.78 -16.47
CA LEU A 51 -11.56 11.73 -17.45
C LEU A 51 -13.00 11.80 -17.95
N ASP A 52 -13.22 11.50 -19.23
CA ASP A 52 -14.57 11.30 -19.75
C ASP A 52 -15.15 10.00 -19.16
N ILE A 53 -16.31 10.12 -18.50
CA ILE A 53 -17.03 9.01 -17.86
C ILE A 53 -17.47 7.92 -18.84
N ASN A 54 -17.56 8.22 -20.14
CA ASN A 54 -17.87 7.27 -21.20
C ASN A 54 -16.65 6.49 -21.70
N THR A 55 -15.44 6.83 -21.24
CA THR A 55 -14.23 6.10 -21.60
C THR A 55 -14.28 4.67 -21.07
N LYS A 56 -13.87 3.69 -21.88
CA LYS A 56 -13.77 2.28 -21.49
C LYS A 56 -12.65 2.03 -20.48
N LEU A 57 -12.80 0.98 -19.69
CA LEU A 57 -11.90 0.66 -18.56
C LEU A 57 -10.53 0.09 -18.96
N ASN A 58 -10.35 -0.39 -20.18
CA ASN A 58 -9.16 -1.12 -20.64
C ASN A 58 -7.82 -0.46 -20.28
N HIS A 59 -7.75 0.88 -20.27
CA HIS A 59 -6.52 1.62 -19.91
C HIS A 59 -6.31 1.86 -18.42
N PHE A 60 -7.26 1.46 -17.57
CA PHE A 60 -7.27 1.70 -16.13
C PHE A 60 -7.13 0.41 -15.31
N ILE A 61 -7.13 -0.73 -15.99
CA ILE A 61 -6.98 -2.04 -15.36
C ILE A 61 -5.53 -2.18 -14.88
N LYS A 62 -5.37 -2.55 -13.62
CA LYS A 62 -4.09 -2.90 -13.03
C LYS A 62 -4.01 -4.39 -12.84
N ASP A 63 -2.92 -4.98 -13.28
CA ASP A 63 -2.61 -6.37 -12.97
C ASP A 63 -2.33 -6.50 -11.47
N ILE A 64 -3.31 -6.96 -10.73
CA ILE A 64 -3.24 -7.17 -9.29
C ILE A 64 -3.28 -8.68 -9.05
N PRO A 65 -2.26 -9.23 -8.39
CA PRO A 65 -2.22 -10.65 -8.10
C PRO A 65 -3.38 -11.06 -7.18
N LYS A 66 -3.65 -12.36 -7.10
CA LYS A 66 -4.58 -12.93 -6.13
C LYS A 66 -4.23 -12.45 -4.73
N PHE A 67 -5.22 -12.51 -3.82
CA PHE A 67 -5.08 -12.08 -2.45
C PHE A 67 -3.77 -12.57 -1.81
N SER A 68 -3.03 -11.63 -1.26
CA SER A 68 -1.94 -11.81 -0.32
C SER A 68 -2.01 -10.66 0.68
N GLU A 69 -1.76 -10.93 1.96
CA GLU A 69 -1.77 -9.91 3.01
C GLU A 69 -0.80 -8.75 2.69
N GLU A 70 0.36 -9.07 2.12
CA GLU A 70 1.37 -8.08 1.73
C GLU A 70 0.82 -7.02 0.77
N ASN A 71 -0.14 -7.37 -0.06
CA ASN A 71 -0.73 -6.46 -1.04
C ASN A 71 -1.60 -5.37 -0.38
N PHE A 72 -2.00 -5.54 0.88
CA PHE A 72 -2.67 -4.49 1.64
C PHE A 72 -1.75 -3.29 1.98
N LYS A 73 -0.43 -3.42 1.80
CA LYS A 73 0.48 -2.26 1.87
C LYS A 73 0.12 -1.20 0.83
N GLU A 74 -0.31 -1.63 -0.35
CA GLU A 74 -0.60 -0.76 -1.49
C GLU A 74 -2.09 -0.54 -1.70
N TYR A 75 -2.91 -1.59 -1.56
CA TYR A 75 -4.32 -1.61 -1.93
C TYR A 75 -5.22 -1.84 -0.73
N ASN A 76 -6.35 -1.13 -0.65
CA ASN A 76 -7.36 -1.34 0.40
C ASN A 76 -8.38 -2.45 0.04
N THR A 77 -8.44 -2.83 -1.23
CA THR A 77 -9.34 -3.87 -1.73
C THR A 77 -8.57 -4.81 -2.65
N LEU A 78 -8.69 -6.11 -2.40
CA LEU A 78 -8.00 -7.16 -3.15
C LEU A 78 -8.99 -8.21 -3.66
N PRO A 79 -8.73 -8.84 -4.83
CA PRO A 79 -9.54 -9.92 -5.34
C PRO A 79 -9.26 -11.21 -4.57
N TYR A 80 -10.29 -12.00 -4.28
CA TYR A 80 -10.18 -13.28 -3.60
C TYR A 80 -10.62 -14.42 -4.50
N PHE A 81 -9.80 -15.47 -4.56
CA PHE A 81 -10.02 -16.66 -5.38
C PHE A 81 -9.87 -17.92 -4.51
N GLU A 82 -10.68 -18.93 -4.81
CA GLU A 82 -10.52 -20.30 -4.34
C GLU A 82 -10.35 -21.21 -5.56
N ASP A 83 -9.29 -21.99 -5.61
CA ASP A 83 -9.00 -22.90 -6.73
C ASP A 83 -9.17 -22.26 -8.11
N ASP A 84 -8.62 -21.05 -8.30
CA ASP A 84 -8.74 -20.21 -9.50
C ASP A 84 -10.14 -19.63 -9.80
N ASN A 85 -11.15 -19.96 -9.00
CA ASN A 85 -12.47 -19.37 -9.11
C ASN A 85 -12.56 -18.06 -8.33
N PHE A 86 -13.03 -17.00 -8.98
CA PHE A 86 -13.28 -15.73 -8.31
C PHE A 86 -14.47 -15.86 -7.35
N ILE A 87 -14.24 -15.59 -6.09
CA ILE A 87 -15.27 -15.67 -5.03
C ILE A 87 -15.79 -14.29 -4.65
N GLY A 88 -14.91 -13.27 -4.70
CA GLY A 88 -15.28 -11.92 -4.29
C GLY A 88 -14.06 -11.04 -4.03
N ILE A 89 -14.23 -10.04 -3.21
CA ILE A 89 -13.16 -9.13 -2.78
C ILE A 89 -13.01 -9.16 -1.27
N ILE A 90 -11.81 -8.84 -0.80
CA ILE A 90 -11.52 -8.58 0.61
C ILE A 90 -11.10 -7.11 0.73
N ARG A 91 -11.80 -6.36 1.59
CA ARG A 91 -11.36 -5.01 1.98
C ARG A 91 -10.47 -5.11 3.20
N LEU A 92 -9.48 -4.24 3.28
CA LEU A 92 -8.60 -4.16 4.44
C LEU A 92 -9.40 -3.95 5.75
N SER A 93 -10.45 -3.10 5.72
CA SER A 93 -11.34 -2.90 6.87
C SER A 93 -12.13 -4.14 7.30
N ASP A 94 -12.37 -5.10 6.38
CA ASP A 94 -13.03 -6.37 6.68
C ASP A 94 -12.02 -7.46 7.11
N TYR A 95 -10.75 -7.24 6.78
CA TYR A 95 -9.64 -8.13 7.15
C TYR A 95 -9.11 -7.84 8.55
N LEU A 96 -8.97 -6.57 8.95
CA LEU A 96 -8.41 -6.14 10.25
C LEU A 96 -8.98 -6.90 11.47
N PRO A 97 -10.29 -7.16 11.58
CA PRO A 97 -10.82 -7.89 12.73
C PRO A 97 -10.33 -9.34 12.84
N SER A 98 -9.76 -9.92 11.77
CA SER A 98 -9.17 -11.26 11.81
C SER A 98 -7.73 -11.28 12.31
N LEU A 99 -7.10 -10.11 12.45
CA LEU A 99 -5.80 -9.98 13.09
C LEU A 99 -6.03 -9.98 14.61
N ASP A 100 -5.49 -10.99 15.29
CA ASP A 100 -5.55 -11.09 16.76
C ASP A 100 -4.40 -10.30 17.39
N VAL A 101 -4.50 -8.95 17.31
CA VAL A 101 -3.46 -8.04 17.79
C VAL A 101 -4.09 -6.91 18.58
N ASP A 102 -3.56 -6.66 19.77
CA ASP A 102 -3.88 -5.48 20.55
C ASP A 102 -3.02 -4.28 20.10
N PHE A 103 -3.60 -3.10 20.11
CA PHE A 103 -2.91 -1.86 19.82
C PHE A 103 -3.47 -0.69 20.63
N ASP A 104 -2.61 0.28 20.88
CA ASP A 104 -2.96 1.57 21.44
C ASP A 104 -3.41 2.51 20.30
N LEU A 105 -4.51 3.28 20.54
CA LEU A 105 -5.00 4.26 19.58
C LEU A 105 -3.92 5.26 19.13
N TYR A 106 -3.06 5.69 20.07
CA TYR A 106 -1.97 6.63 19.75
C TYR A 106 -0.94 6.05 18.77
N GLN A 107 -0.73 4.76 18.80
CA GLN A 107 0.24 4.08 17.93
C GLN A 107 -0.25 3.92 16.49
N VAL A 108 -1.57 3.84 16.30
CA VAL A 108 -2.20 3.59 14.99
C VAL A 108 -2.67 4.87 14.29
N THR A 109 -2.34 6.05 14.83
CA THR A 109 -2.65 7.35 14.24
C THR A 109 -1.64 7.76 13.18
N ALA A 110 -2.08 8.60 12.24
CA ALA A 110 -1.20 9.33 11.31
C ALA A 110 -1.54 10.82 11.30
N GLU A 111 -0.53 11.65 11.03
CA GLU A 111 -0.73 13.07 10.81
C GLU A 111 -1.51 13.29 9.52
N PRO A 112 -2.66 14.01 9.56
CA PRO A 112 -3.43 14.28 8.37
C PRO A 112 -2.81 15.39 7.52
N VAL A 113 -3.00 15.31 6.21
CA VAL A 113 -2.83 16.48 5.35
C VAL A 113 -4.05 17.38 5.52
N ILE A 114 -3.81 18.67 5.78
CA ILE A 114 -4.87 19.66 6.06
C ILE A 114 -4.80 20.78 5.01
N ILE A 115 -5.93 21.13 4.43
CA ILE A 115 -6.05 22.27 3.49
C ILE A 115 -7.12 23.24 3.96
N ASN A 116 -7.02 24.50 3.49
CA ASN A 116 -8.04 25.51 3.79
C ASN A 116 -9.28 25.29 2.92
N GLN A 117 -10.47 25.53 3.45
CA GLN A 117 -11.73 25.38 2.72
C GLN A 117 -11.83 26.25 1.45
N ASN A 118 -11.05 27.32 1.36
CA ASN A 118 -11.03 28.22 0.20
C ASN A 118 -10.10 27.75 -0.92
N GLU A 119 -9.42 26.62 -0.73
CA GLU A 119 -8.56 26.01 -1.73
C GLU A 119 -9.36 25.42 -2.89
N THR A 120 -8.64 25.09 -3.96
CA THR A 120 -9.27 24.58 -5.18
C THR A 120 -9.39 23.05 -5.18
N LEU A 121 -10.36 22.55 -5.90
CA LEU A 121 -10.54 21.12 -6.15
C LEU A 121 -9.31 20.48 -6.83
N GLY A 122 -8.60 21.25 -7.67
CA GLY A 122 -7.36 20.80 -8.29
C GLY A 122 -6.26 20.47 -7.27
N LEU A 123 -6.14 21.30 -6.21
CA LEU A 123 -5.20 21.01 -5.11
C LEU A 123 -5.63 19.76 -4.34
N ALA A 124 -6.91 19.64 -3.99
CA ALA A 124 -7.44 18.46 -3.29
C ALA A 124 -7.19 17.17 -4.08
N ARG A 125 -7.43 17.16 -5.40
CA ARG A 125 -7.12 16.02 -6.29
C ARG A 125 -5.64 15.65 -6.29
N ASN A 126 -4.76 16.65 -6.34
CA ASN A 126 -3.31 16.42 -6.30
C ASN A 126 -2.87 15.78 -4.98
N LEU A 127 -3.46 16.20 -3.85
CA LEU A 127 -3.20 15.61 -2.55
C LEU A 127 -3.75 14.19 -2.46
N LEU A 128 -4.99 13.94 -2.88
CA LEU A 128 -5.61 12.62 -2.89
C LEU A 128 -4.93 11.62 -3.86
N ASN A 129 -4.07 12.10 -4.76
CA ASN A 129 -3.20 11.21 -5.54
C ASN A 129 -2.12 10.53 -4.66
N LYS A 130 -1.81 11.07 -3.49
CA LYS A 130 -0.84 10.51 -2.55
C LYS A 130 -1.51 10.03 -1.27
N GLU A 131 -2.47 10.79 -0.78
CA GLU A 131 -3.17 10.56 0.48
C GLU A 131 -4.52 9.88 0.24
N GLU A 132 -5.05 9.23 1.27
CA GLU A 132 -6.40 8.64 1.23
C GLU A 132 -7.46 9.67 1.62
N ILE A 133 -7.10 10.60 2.51
CA ILE A 133 -8.00 11.57 3.12
C ILE A 133 -7.26 12.89 3.27
N VAL A 134 -7.96 13.98 3.02
CA VAL A 134 -7.49 15.35 3.25
C VAL A 134 -8.50 16.03 4.18
N LEU A 135 -8.05 16.50 5.35
CA LEU A 135 -8.89 17.27 6.25
C LEU A 135 -9.00 18.72 5.78
N VAL A 136 -10.16 19.30 5.98
CA VAL A 136 -10.48 20.69 5.59
C VAL A 136 -10.62 21.54 6.84
N LYS A 137 -9.91 22.69 6.86
CA LYS A 137 -10.00 23.66 7.95
C LYS A 137 -10.64 24.97 7.51
N GLU A 138 -11.38 25.59 8.41
CA GLU A 138 -11.91 26.95 8.35
C GLU A 138 -11.58 27.67 9.65
N GLU A 139 -11.04 28.88 9.59
CA GLU A 139 -10.71 29.74 10.75
C GLU A 139 -9.93 29.01 11.87
N GLY A 140 -9.04 28.10 11.48
CA GLY A 140 -8.20 27.33 12.42
C GLY A 140 -8.80 26.02 12.92
N SER A 141 -10.10 25.79 12.72
CA SER A 141 -10.80 24.57 13.14
C SER A 141 -10.97 23.60 11.98
N ILE A 142 -10.91 22.29 12.24
CA ILE A 142 -11.22 21.27 11.23
C ILE A 142 -12.74 21.17 11.10
N VAL A 143 -13.24 21.44 9.88
CA VAL A 143 -14.68 21.50 9.59
C VAL A 143 -15.17 20.30 8.78
N GLY A 144 -14.27 19.51 8.19
CA GLY A 144 -14.65 18.37 7.39
C GLY A 144 -13.46 17.68 6.73
N TYR A 145 -13.76 16.86 5.74
CA TYR A 145 -12.77 16.14 4.95
C TYR A 145 -13.17 16.00 3.50
N ILE A 146 -12.20 15.65 2.66
CA ILE A 146 -12.38 15.23 1.27
C ILE A 146 -11.64 13.91 1.08
N ASP A 147 -12.29 12.94 0.44
CA ASP A 147 -11.72 11.67 0.01
C ASP A 147 -12.10 11.36 -1.45
N LEU A 148 -11.74 10.17 -1.92
CA LEU A 148 -12.06 9.74 -3.28
C LEU A 148 -13.57 9.56 -3.50
N PHE A 149 -14.34 9.19 -2.46
CA PHE A 149 -15.79 9.01 -2.58
C PHE A 149 -16.53 10.34 -2.62
N SER A 150 -16.09 11.34 -1.83
CA SER A 150 -16.63 12.70 -1.93
C SER A 150 -16.41 13.30 -3.32
N LEU A 151 -15.22 13.08 -3.92
CA LEU A 151 -14.99 13.47 -5.32
C LEU A 151 -15.90 12.71 -6.31
N ALA A 152 -16.02 11.41 -6.13
CA ALA A 152 -16.80 10.54 -7.01
C ALA A 152 -18.29 10.94 -7.09
N LYS A 153 -18.89 11.36 -5.96
CA LYS A 153 -20.30 11.82 -5.90
C LYS A 153 -20.60 12.96 -6.86
N HIS A 154 -19.61 13.80 -7.15
CA HIS A 154 -19.76 14.94 -8.03
C HIS A 154 -19.40 14.62 -9.49
N ILE A 155 -18.71 13.52 -9.74
CA ILE A 155 -18.37 13.06 -11.11
C ILE A 155 -19.53 12.28 -11.72
N VAL A 156 -20.13 11.38 -10.93
CA VAL A 156 -21.29 10.58 -11.37
C VAL A 156 -22.40 10.80 -10.34
N PRO A 157 -23.28 11.80 -10.55
CA PRO A 157 -24.40 12.03 -9.65
C PRO A 157 -25.34 10.83 -9.67
N ASN A 158 -25.88 10.49 -8.49
CA ASN A 158 -26.91 9.46 -8.36
C ASN A 158 -28.07 9.76 -9.32
N ARG A 159 -28.64 8.72 -9.92
CA ARG A 159 -29.69 8.80 -10.97
C ARG A 159 -30.89 9.68 -10.63
N ASP A 160 -31.13 9.98 -9.35
CA ASP A 160 -32.26 10.82 -8.88
C ASP A 160 -32.01 12.33 -9.00
N ARG A 161 -30.82 12.76 -9.41
CA ARG A 161 -30.48 14.16 -9.67
C ARG A 161 -29.96 14.37 -11.08
N ILE A 162 -30.77 14.03 -12.08
CA ILE A 162 -30.56 14.51 -13.44
C ILE A 162 -31.00 15.98 -13.50
N LEU A 163 -30.15 16.86 -13.06
CA LEU A 163 -30.23 18.29 -13.35
C LEU A 163 -29.08 18.64 -14.29
N SER A 164 -29.48 18.71 -15.56
CA SER A 164 -28.89 19.47 -16.65
C SER A 164 -27.63 20.28 -16.34
N SER A 165 -26.47 19.70 -16.33
CA SER A 165 -25.26 20.22 -16.97
C SER A 165 -24.17 19.17 -16.95
N ASP A 166 -23.76 18.73 -18.14
CA ASP A 166 -22.66 17.79 -18.42
C ASP A 166 -21.27 18.32 -18.05
N LYS A 167 -21.16 19.05 -16.96
CA LYS A 167 -19.88 19.64 -16.56
C LYS A 167 -19.32 18.89 -15.38
N LEU A 168 -18.32 18.05 -15.65
CA LEU A 168 -17.42 17.56 -14.62
C LEU A 168 -16.93 18.71 -13.72
N PRO A 169 -16.79 18.49 -12.41
CA PRO A 169 -16.26 19.50 -11.50
C PRO A 169 -14.93 20.03 -12.01
N LYS A 170 -14.87 21.32 -12.29
CA LYS A 170 -13.65 21.95 -12.79
C LYS A 170 -12.63 22.08 -11.66
N LYS A 171 -11.35 22.03 -12.01
CA LYS A 171 -10.22 22.13 -11.06
C LYS A 171 -10.19 23.43 -10.24
N ASP A 172 -10.77 24.50 -10.74
CA ASP A 172 -10.87 25.81 -10.11
C ASP A 172 -12.08 25.99 -9.16
N MET A 173 -12.95 24.99 -9.06
CA MET A 173 -14.04 25.01 -8.09
C MET A 173 -13.49 24.99 -6.64
N ASN A 174 -14.20 25.67 -5.77
CA ASN A 174 -13.88 25.67 -4.34
C ASN A 174 -14.19 24.31 -3.70
N ILE A 175 -13.34 23.85 -2.79
CA ILE A 175 -13.52 22.55 -2.14
C ILE A 175 -14.66 22.51 -1.12
N ARG A 176 -15.18 23.65 -0.71
CA ARG A 176 -16.27 23.73 0.27
C ARG A 176 -17.46 22.86 -0.10
N ASP A 177 -17.84 22.83 -1.38
CA ASP A 177 -18.98 22.07 -1.89
C ASP A 177 -18.73 20.55 -1.88
N PHE A 178 -17.49 20.12 -1.72
CA PHE A 178 -17.06 18.72 -1.71
C PHE A 178 -16.70 18.21 -0.31
N THR A 179 -16.75 19.11 0.68
CA THR A 179 -16.37 18.79 2.06
C THR A 179 -17.49 18.03 2.77
N GLU A 180 -17.15 16.90 3.37
CA GLU A 180 -18.06 16.07 4.17
C GLU A 180 -17.69 16.10 5.65
N SER A 181 -18.69 15.81 6.53
CA SER A 181 -18.48 15.71 7.96
C SER A 181 -17.80 14.39 8.34
N PHE A 182 -16.85 14.44 9.26
CA PHE A 182 -16.14 13.28 9.77
C PHE A 182 -16.69 12.81 11.13
N VAL A 183 -16.23 11.63 11.57
CA VAL A 183 -16.51 11.08 12.90
C VAL A 183 -15.24 11.19 13.73
N SER A 184 -15.36 11.80 14.92
CA SER A 184 -14.30 11.78 15.93
C SER A 184 -14.57 10.67 16.93
N VAL A 185 -13.50 10.09 17.45
CA VAL A 185 -13.52 9.09 18.52
C VAL A 185 -12.71 9.60 19.71
N GLU A 186 -13.05 9.11 20.91
CA GLU A 186 -12.38 9.45 22.15
C GLU A 186 -11.61 8.25 22.71
N GLU A 187 -10.78 8.50 23.71
CA GLU A 187 -10.14 7.43 24.48
C GLU A 187 -11.23 6.52 25.10
N GLY A 188 -10.99 5.21 25.02
CA GLY A 188 -11.93 4.22 25.57
C GLY A 188 -12.91 3.64 24.55
N ILE A 189 -12.89 4.09 23.29
CA ILE A 189 -13.60 3.35 22.22
C ILE A 189 -13.12 1.90 22.20
N THR A 190 -14.03 0.95 22.11
CA THR A 190 -13.67 -0.45 21.97
C THR A 190 -13.11 -0.76 20.59
N ARG A 191 -12.32 -1.81 20.49
CA ARG A 191 -11.75 -2.27 19.22
C ARG A 191 -12.84 -2.60 18.19
N GLU A 192 -13.88 -3.26 18.64
CA GLU A 192 -15.04 -3.65 17.83
C GLU A 192 -15.76 -2.42 17.25
N GLU A 193 -16.03 -1.42 18.08
CA GLU A 193 -16.64 -0.15 17.66
C GLU A 193 -15.77 0.59 16.66
N LEU A 194 -14.45 0.65 16.91
CA LEU A 194 -13.49 1.26 15.99
C LEU A 194 -13.51 0.56 14.62
N PHE A 195 -13.44 -0.77 14.61
CA PHE A 195 -13.48 -1.52 13.35
C PHE A 195 -14.80 -1.37 12.61
N GLU A 196 -15.92 -1.26 13.33
CA GLU A 196 -17.23 -0.99 12.71
C GLU A 196 -17.25 0.41 12.07
N LEU A 197 -16.75 1.43 12.77
CA LEU A 197 -16.62 2.78 12.21
C LEU A 197 -15.70 2.79 10.96
N LEU A 198 -14.55 2.15 11.02
CA LEU A 198 -13.62 2.07 9.90
C LEU A 198 -14.22 1.33 8.69
N ARG A 199 -15.02 0.29 8.93
CA ARG A 199 -15.73 -0.45 7.88
C ARG A 199 -16.79 0.42 7.19
N ASN A 200 -17.48 1.27 7.95
CA ASN A 200 -18.61 2.07 7.47
C ASN A 200 -18.20 3.44 6.94
N LYS A 201 -17.18 4.06 7.53
CA LYS A 201 -16.74 5.44 7.25
C LYS A 201 -15.38 5.52 6.54
N GLY A 202 -14.59 4.44 6.56
CA GLY A 202 -13.25 4.41 5.98
C GLY A 202 -12.16 4.98 6.89
N PHE A 203 -12.50 5.91 7.79
CA PHE A 203 -11.57 6.49 8.75
C PHE A 203 -12.32 7.13 9.93
N VAL A 204 -11.57 7.48 10.97
CA VAL A 204 -12.01 8.30 12.10
C VAL A 204 -10.93 9.30 12.47
N VAL A 205 -11.32 10.36 13.18
CA VAL A 205 -10.39 11.35 13.73
C VAL A 205 -10.25 11.12 15.24
N PHE A 206 -9.01 11.06 15.71
CA PHE A 206 -8.64 10.93 17.11
C PHE A 206 -7.56 11.96 17.44
N ASN A 207 -7.82 12.90 18.37
CA ASN A 207 -6.89 13.96 18.77
C ASN A 207 -6.27 14.71 17.56
N ASN A 208 -7.10 15.14 16.62
CA ASN A 208 -6.71 15.82 15.36
C ASN A 208 -5.84 14.98 14.42
N LYS A 209 -5.62 13.69 14.68
CA LYS A 209 -4.97 12.74 13.82
C LYS A 209 -5.97 11.81 13.18
N ILE A 210 -5.59 11.12 12.11
CA ILE A 210 -6.46 10.16 11.44
C ILE A 210 -6.09 8.74 11.81
N ILE A 211 -7.13 7.89 11.94
CA ILE A 211 -7.00 6.43 11.99
C ILE A 211 -7.71 5.87 10.78
N THR A 212 -7.01 5.11 9.95
CA THR A 212 -7.53 4.41 8.79
C THR A 212 -7.25 2.91 8.93
N PRO A 213 -7.92 2.04 8.16
CA PRO A 213 -7.52 0.63 8.10
C PRO A 213 -6.04 0.45 7.80
N LYS A 214 -5.47 1.31 6.96
CA LYS A 214 -4.06 1.24 6.55
C LYS A 214 -3.09 1.66 7.65
N THR A 215 -3.43 2.67 8.47
CA THR A 215 -2.58 3.05 9.61
C THR A 215 -2.54 1.95 10.66
N ILE A 216 -3.68 1.31 10.95
CA ILE A 216 -3.71 0.14 11.83
C ILE A 216 -2.88 -0.99 11.22
N PHE A 217 -3.13 -1.36 9.97
CA PHE A 217 -2.45 -2.48 9.33
C PHE A 217 -0.93 -2.29 9.27
N ARG A 218 -0.42 -1.07 9.08
CA ARG A 218 1.01 -0.77 9.10
C ARG A 218 1.64 -0.93 10.48
N THR A 219 0.87 -0.71 11.53
CA THR A 219 1.34 -0.79 12.92
C THR A 219 1.24 -2.21 13.49
N VAL A 220 0.11 -2.88 13.24
CA VAL A 220 -0.21 -4.17 13.84
C VAL A 220 -0.21 -5.33 12.85
N GLY A 221 -0.42 -5.04 11.57
CA GLY A 221 -0.22 -6.05 10.56
C GLY A 221 1.20 -6.53 10.71
N VAL A 222 1.35 -7.84 10.94
CA VAL A 222 2.64 -8.51 10.86
C VAL A 222 3.06 -8.53 9.38
N VAL A 223 3.16 -7.36 8.83
CA VAL A 223 4.15 -7.09 7.83
C VAL A 223 5.41 -7.10 8.68
N GLU A 224 6.01 -8.28 8.83
CA GLU A 224 7.43 -8.33 9.10
C GLU A 224 7.99 -7.27 8.17
N GLU A 225 8.39 -6.10 8.73
CA GLU A 225 9.23 -5.19 7.95
C GLU A 225 10.30 -6.12 7.45
N ALA A 226 10.33 -6.34 6.15
CA ALA A 226 11.39 -7.12 5.54
C ALA A 226 12.64 -6.46 6.09
N ILE A 227 13.35 -7.17 6.99
CA ILE A 227 14.44 -6.57 7.75
C ILE A 227 15.34 -6.00 6.69
N LYS A 228 15.37 -4.68 6.57
CA LYS A 228 16.18 -4.03 5.56
C LYS A 228 17.59 -4.43 5.85
N ALA A 229 18.20 -5.13 4.91
CA ALA A 229 19.59 -5.48 5.06
C ALA A 229 20.41 -4.18 5.20
N ASP A 230 21.26 -4.12 6.24
CA ASP A 230 22.18 -3.02 6.44
C ASP A 230 23.42 -3.25 5.55
N PHE A 231 23.77 -2.25 4.76
CA PHE A 231 24.87 -2.32 3.81
C PHE A 231 25.97 -1.35 4.23
N VAL A 232 27.15 -1.86 4.55
CA VAL A 232 28.29 -1.06 4.98
C VAL A 232 29.44 -1.19 3.99
N GLY A 233 29.96 -0.07 3.51
CA GLY A 233 31.13 -0.01 2.61
C GLY A 233 30.81 -0.32 1.14
N PHE A 234 29.55 -0.35 0.75
CA PHE A 234 29.13 -0.63 -0.64
C PHE A 234 29.32 0.56 -1.59
N ASP A 235 29.59 1.74 -1.07
CA ASP A 235 30.11 2.93 -1.79
C ASP A 235 31.49 2.67 -2.44
N LEU A 236 32.20 1.63 -1.98
CA LEU A 236 33.46 1.16 -2.54
C LEU A 236 33.28 0.33 -3.85
N ALA A 237 32.08 -0.13 -4.15
CA ALA A 237 31.76 -0.82 -5.40
C ALA A 237 31.71 0.21 -6.54
N GLU A 238 32.54 0.04 -7.55
CA GLU A 238 32.63 0.98 -8.68
C GLU A 238 31.56 0.70 -9.74
N GLY A 239 30.74 1.71 -10.08
CA GLY A 239 29.95 1.79 -11.31
C GLY A 239 28.68 0.93 -11.36
N ILE A 240 28.33 0.47 -12.55
CA ILE A 240 27.08 -0.20 -12.95
C ILE A 240 26.69 -1.44 -12.11
N TYR A 241 27.66 -2.04 -11.42
CA TYR A 241 27.43 -3.25 -10.62
C TYR A 241 26.78 -3.00 -9.25
N THR A 242 26.82 -1.77 -8.74
CA THR A 242 26.31 -1.46 -7.39
C THR A 242 24.83 -1.79 -7.27
N ASP A 243 24.01 -1.33 -8.22
CA ASP A 243 22.57 -1.57 -8.21
C ASP A 243 22.20 -3.04 -8.33
N VAL A 244 22.96 -3.79 -9.16
CA VAL A 244 22.75 -5.25 -9.33
C VAL A 244 23.04 -5.98 -8.01
N ILE A 245 24.14 -5.63 -7.36
CA ILE A 245 24.57 -6.22 -6.08
C ILE A 245 23.53 -5.92 -4.98
N TYR A 246 23.08 -4.67 -4.86
CA TYR A 246 22.04 -4.31 -3.92
C TYR A 246 20.74 -5.09 -4.17
N ASN A 247 20.36 -5.25 -5.44
CA ASN A 247 19.16 -5.98 -5.80
C ASN A 247 19.25 -7.46 -5.45
N ASP A 248 20.38 -8.11 -5.72
CA ASP A 248 20.56 -9.54 -5.43
C ASP A 248 20.65 -9.83 -3.94
N LEU A 249 21.35 -8.99 -3.18
CA LEU A 249 21.44 -9.12 -1.72
C LEU A 249 20.10 -8.81 -1.04
N ASN A 250 19.33 -7.84 -1.53
CA ASN A 250 17.97 -7.56 -1.03
C ASN A 250 17.01 -8.72 -1.35
N LYS A 251 17.02 -9.27 -2.56
CA LYS A 251 16.22 -10.47 -2.89
C LYS A 251 16.55 -11.65 -1.97
N PHE A 252 17.83 -11.82 -1.65
CA PHE A 252 18.24 -12.86 -0.71
C PHE A 252 17.77 -12.55 0.71
N ALA A 253 17.87 -11.30 1.17
CA ALA A 253 17.34 -10.87 2.47
C ALA A 253 15.83 -11.12 2.59
N ASP A 254 15.04 -10.80 1.55
CA ASP A 254 13.60 -11.08 1.48
C ASP A 254 13.31 -12.59 1.56
N LYS A 255 14.12 -13.42 0.89
CA LYS A 255 14.01 -14.88 0.97
C LYS A 255 14.30 -15.40 2.37
N VAL A 256 15.34 -14.87 3.02
CA VAL A 256 15.72 -15.25 4.39
C VAL A 256 14.64 -14.86 5.39
N THR A 257 14.08 -13.66 5.25
CA THR A 257 12.99 -13.16 6.11
C THR A 257 11.78 -14.10 6.07
N LYS A 258 11.42 -14.61 4.90
CA LYS A 258 10.32 -15.58 4.73
C LYS A 258 10.60 -16.97 5.32
N LEU A 259 11.88 -17.33 5.45
CA LEU A 259 12.28 -18.67 5.90
C LEU A 259 12.51 -18.79 7.41
N VAL A 260 13.14 -17.80 8.03
CA VAL A 260 13.71 -17.92 9.41
C VAL A 260 13.46 -16.70 10.31
N LYS A 261 12.72 -15.70 9.86
CA LYS A 261 12.38 -14.49 10.64
C LYS A 261 13.62 -13.89 11.35
N PRO A 262 14.60 -13.36 10.61
CA PRO A 262 15.80 -12.80 11.20
C PRO A 262 15.48 -11.54 12.01
N ILE A 263 16.32 -11.23 13.01
CA ILE A 263 16.28 -9.98 13.76
C ILE A 263 17.20 -8.94 13.12
N GLU A 264 18.26 -9.40 12.44
CA GLU A 264 19.25 -8.56 11.79
C GLU A 264 19.78 -9.26 10.54
N ILE A 265 19.94 -8.50 9.45
CA ILE A 265 20.70 -8.90 8.25
C ILE A 265 21.67 -7.76 7.94
N LYS A 266 22.97 -8.07 7.87
CA LYS A 266 24.00 -7.09 7.62
C LYS A 266 25.02 -7.60 6.63
N TYR A 267 25.41 -6.74 5.68
CA TYR A 267 26.46 -7.01 4.71
C TYR A 267 27.57 -5.97 4.81
N HIS A 268 28.80 -6.41 4.73
CA HIS A 268 29.97 -5.57 4.78
C HIS A 268 30.85 -5.79 3.58
N LEU A 269 31.20 -4.74 2.84
CA LEU A 269 32.14 -4.77 1.73
C LEU A 269 33.41 -3.99 2.09
N ARG A 270 34.57 -4.58 1.87
CA ARG A 270 35.88 -3.95 2.04
C ARG A 270 36.72 -4.11 0.80
N LYS A 271 37.38 -3.05 0.36
CA LYS A 271 38.39 -3.09 -0.71
C LYS A 271 39.76 -3.21 -0.06
N LEU A 272 40.36 -4.40 -0.15
CA LEU A 272 41.64 -4.72 0.50
C LEU A 272 42.84 -4.21 -0.30
N ARG A 273 42.75 -4.12 -1.64
CA ARG A 273 43.81 -3.61 -2.51
C ARG A 273 43.30 -2.40 -3.30
N LYS A 274 44.01 -1.27 -3.15
CA LYS A 274 43.64 0.00 -3.80
C LYS A 274 44.30 0.22 -5.18
N THR A 275 45.42 -0.47 -5.47
CA THR A 275 46.18 -0.33 -6.72
C THR A 275 46.25 -1.66 -7.48
N GLY A 276 46.15 -1.64 -8.80
CA GLY A 276 46.07 -2.83 -9.66
C GLY A 276 44.69 -3.47 -9.64
N LYS A 277 44.57 -4.78 -9.90
CA LYS A 277 43.30 -5.50 -9.87
C LYS A 277 42.73 -5.46 -8.45
N PRO A 278 41.55 -4.89 -8.24
CA PRO A 278 40.99 -4.71 -6.89
C PRO A 278 40.69 -6.07 -6.24
N LEU A 279 41.11 -6.23 -4.99
CA LEU A 279 40.82 -7.37 -4.14
C LEU A 279 39.75 -6.92 -3.13
N TYR A 280 38.64 -7.64 -3.10
CA TYR A 280 37.53 -7.36 -2.20
C TYR A 280 37.38 -8.44 -1.14
N GLU A 281 36.84 -8.03 -0.02
CA GLU A 281 36.33 -8.89 1.04
C GLU A 281 34.87 -8.53 1.25
N ILE A 282 33.99 -9.51 1.21
CA ILE A 282 32.58 -9.35 1.57
C ILE A 282 32.23 -10.31 2.70
N ASP A 283 31.56 -9.81 3.70
CA ASP A 283 30.98 -10.61 4.77
C ASP A 283 29.49 -10.32 4.95
N GLY A 284 28.73 -11.34 5.31
CA GLY A 284 27.32 -11.26 5.61
C GLY A 284 27.02 -11.90 6.96
N ARG A 285 26.16 -11.24 7.74
CA ARG A 285 25.71 -11.68 9.04
C ARG A 285 24.18 -11.70 9.08
N ILE A 286 23.63 -12.80 9.60
CA ILE A 286 22.19 -12.98 9.79
C ILE A 286 21.98 -13.45 11.24
N VAL A 287 21.16 -12.74 12.00
CA VAL A 287 20.74 -13.13 13.34
C VAL A 287 19.30 -13.63 13.29
N ALA A 288 19.10 -14.92 13.56
CA ALA A 288 17.77 -15.55 13.49
C ALA A 288 17.66 -16.70 14.50
N GLY A 289 16.52 -16.83 15.18
CA GLY A 289 16.25 -17.92 16.11
C GLY A 289 17.28 -18.05 17.24
N GLY A 290 17.83 -16.91 17.73
CA GLY A 290 18.89 -16.89 18.77
C GLY A 290 20.27 -17.35 18.29
N LYS A 291 20.45 -17.59 16.98
CA LYS A 291 21.73 -17.97 16.37
C LYS A 291 22.26 -16.88 15.45
N VAL A 292 23.57 -16.81 15.32
CA VAL A 292 24.27 -15.93 14.38
C VAL A 292 24.83 -16.80 13.26
N LEU A 293 24.44 -16.47 12.03
CA LEU A 293 24.97 -17.08 10.81
C LEU A 293 25.90 -16.07 10.16
N GLU A 294 27.12 -16.47 9.86
CA GLU A 294 28.12 -15.60 9.27
C GLU A 294 28.83 -16.31 8.12
N ALA A 295 29.09 -15.56 7.06
CA ALA A 295 29.95 -16.00 5.98
C ALA A 295 30.84 -14.85 5.54
N LYS A 296 32.08 -15.18 5.19
CA LYS A 296 33.08 -14.23 4.74
C LYS A 296 33.81 -14.80 3.52
N ILE A 297 34.00 -13.95 2.50
CA ILE A 297 34.63 -14.33 1.24
C ILE A 297 35.58 -13.24 0.78
N THR A 298 36.70 -13.63 0.19
CA THR A 298 37.70 -12.70 -0.35
C THR A 298 38.07 -13.12 -1.76
N GLY A 299 38.15 -12.17 -2.71
CA GLY A 299 38.51 -12.46 -4.08
C GLY A 299 38.51 -11.21 -4.98
N TYR A 300 38.61 -11.43 -6.30
CA TYR A 300 38.80 -10.37 -7.29
C TYR A 300 37.53 -10.00 -8.08
N GLY A 301 36.57 -10.87 -8.18
CA GLY A 301 35.31 -10.64 -8.91
C GLY A 301 34.19 -10.33 -7.93
N LEU A 302 33.75 -9.05 -7.84
CA LEU A 302 32.75 -8.67 -6.82
C LEU A 302 31.41 -9.39 -7.02
N MET A 303 30.94 -9.58 -8.26
CA MET A 303 29.70 -10.31 -8.53
C MET A 303 29.79 -11.79 -8.12
N ASP A 304 30.90 -12.45 -8.42
CA ASP A 304 31.12 -13.85 -8.03
C ASP A 304 31.17 -13.99 -6.51
N LEU A 305 31.81 -13.01 -5.82
CA LEU A 305 31.88 -12.99 -4.35
C LEU A 305 30.50 -12.83 -3.71
N VAL A 306 29.64 -12.00 -4.30
CA VAL A 306 28.25 -11.81 -3.83
C VAL A 306 27.47 -13.12 -3.96
N GLN A 307 27.57 -13.80 -5.11
CA GLN A 307 26.90 -15.08 -5.33
C GLN A 307 27.40 -16.16 -4.37
N ASP A 308 28.72 -16.27 -4.20
CA ASP A 308 29.34 -17.21 -3.26
C ASP A 308 28.92 -16.93 -1.80
N LEU A 309 28.76 -15.64 -1.42
CA LEU A 309 28.27 -15.25 -0.10
C LEU A 309 26.82 -15.71 0.11
N ILE A 310 25.96 -15.43 -0.88
CA ILE A 310 24.56 -15.85 -0.86
C ILE A 310 24.47 -17.37 -0.71
N ASP A 311 25.20 -18.14 -1.50
CA ASP A 311 25.17 -19.59 -1.47
C ASP A 311 25.63 -20.16 -0.11
N LYS A 312 26.64 -19.55 0.52
CA LYS A 312 27.11 -19.97 1.85
C LYS A 312 26.08 -19.66 2.93
N LEU A 313 25.53 -18.46 2.94
CA LEU A 313 24.50 -18.06 3.91
C LEU A 313 23.23 -18.87 3.73
N GLU A 314 22.80 -19.13 2.49
CA GLU A 314 21.60 -19.93 2.21
C GLU A 314 21.73 -21.35 2.78
N ARG A 315 22.88 -22.00 2.60
CA ARG A 315 23.14 -23.32 3.20
C ARG A 315 23.03 -23.32 4.73
N GLN A 316 23.43 -22.22 5.39
CA GLN A 316 23.32 -22.07 6.84
C GLN A 316 21.86 -21.84 7.26
N VAL A 317 21.13 -20.97 6.56
CA VAL A 317 19.71 -20.70 6.79
C VAL A 317 18.87 -21.98 6.65
N MET A 318 19.13 -22.78 5.62
CA MET A 318 18.42 -24.06 5.40
C MET A 318 18.67 -25.09 6.51
N LYS A 319 19.80 -25.01 7.23
CA LYS A 319 20.06 -25.85 8.42
C LYS A 319 19.31 -25.37 9.66
N LEU A 320 18.94 -24.09 9.73
CA LEU A 320 18.12 -23.57 10.84
C LEU A 320 16.66 -23.98 10.74
N LYS A 321 16.17 -24.21 9.52
CA LYS A 321 14.78 -24.60 9.25
C LYS A 321 14.48 -26.06 9.60
N LYS A 322 15.51 -26.91 9.75
CA LYS A 322 15.38 -28.29 10.19
C LYS A 322 15.42 -28.38 11.72
#